data_80b09872596e2c080b2da8335b002fab
#
_entry.id   80b09872596e2c080b2da8335b002fab
#
_cell.length_a   1.000
_cell.length_b   1.000
_cell.length_c   1.000
_cell.angle_alpha   90.00
_cell.angle_beta   90.00
_cell.angle_gamma   90.00
#
_symmetry.space_group_name_H-M   'P 1'
#
loop_
_entity.id
_entity.type
_entity.pdbx_description
1 polymer ?
#
loop_
_entity_poly.entity_id
_entity_poly.type
_entity_poly.pdbx_seq_one_letter_code
_entity_poly.pdbx_strand_id
1 'polypeptide(L)'
;MANIAAYKKGWERTLRREKALQEKRRAEALKIAEGLRDILVQEFKVSRVILFGSVLKKHGFDMDSDIDIAVEGLAKKSYFKAVARLMMQSQFPVDLKPMEDVRESVRKRIAKGVALYEERASS
;
A
#
# COMPACT_ATOMS: atom_id res chain seq x y z
N MET A 1 -43.13 -15.49 12.15
CA MET A 1 -42.59 -15.52 10.77
C MET A 1 -41.44 -14.53 10.64
N ALA A 2 -40.34 -15.00 10.14
CA ALA A 2 -39.20 -14.11 9.90
C ALA A 2 -39.56 -13.10 8.79
N ASN A 3 -39.39 -11.83 9.08
CA ASN A 3 -39.62 -10.76 8.12
C ASN A 3 -38.40 -10.64 7.21
N ILE A 4 -38.48 -11.20 6.02
CA ILE A 4 -37.40 -11.22 5.04
C ILE A 4 -36.96 -9.80 4.67
N ALA A 5 -37.88 -8.85 4.58
CA ALA A 5 -37.58 -7.45 4.27
C ALA A 5 -36.72 -6.80 5.37
N ALA A 6 -36.99 -7.08 6.63
CA ALA A 6 -36.18 -6.59 7.74
C ALA A 6 -34.78 -7.21 7.76
N TYR A 7 -34.68 -8.49 7.41
CA TYR A 7 -33.41 -9.21 7.27
C TYR A 7 -32.56 -8.59 6.17
N LYS A 8 -33.17 -8.34 5.03
CA LYS A 8 -32.49 -7.73 3.87
C LYS A 8 -31.95 -6.33 4.20
N LYS A 9 -32.77 -5.51 4.89
CA LYS A 9 -32.33 -4.15 5.30
C LYS A 9 -31.16 -4.20 6.29
N GLY A 10 -31.18 -5.13 7.22
CA GLY A 10 -30.07 -5.33 8.18
C GLY A 10 -28.80 -5.74 7.49
N TRP A 11 -28.89 -6.67 6.52
CA TRP A 11 -27.77 -7.13 5.74
C TRP A 11 -27.18 -6.01 4.89
N GLU A 12 -28.01 -5.25 4.17
CA GLU A 12 -27.58 -4.11 3.37
C GLU A 12 -26.89 -3.03 4.21
N ARG A 13 -27.39 -2.78 5.42
CA ARG A 13 -26.81 -1.84 6.36
C ARG A 13 -25.41 -2.28 6.81
N THR A 14 -25.24 -3.56 7.09
CA THR A 14 -23.96 -4.16 7.47
C THR A 14 -22.95 -4.03 6.34
N LEU A 15 -23.36 -4.36 5.11
CA LEU A 15 -22.50 -4.24 3.93
C LEU A 15 -22.04 -2.80 3.69
N ARG A 16 -22.93 -1.83 3.88
CA ARG A 16 -22.57 -0.41 3.74
C ARG A 16 -21.55 0.04 4.81
N ARG A 17 -21.70 -0.43 6.04
CA ARG A 17 -20.73 -0.13 7.12
C ARG A 17 -19.37 -0.71 6.82
N GLU A 18 -19.31 -1.94 6.32
CA GLU A 18 -18.06 -2.59 5.96
C GLU A 18 -17.36 -1.86 4.82
N LYS A 19 -18.11 -1.47 3.79
CA LYS A 19 -17.57 -0.68 2.68
C LYS A 19 -17.01 0.66 3.16
N ALA A 20 -17.76 1.37 3.98
CA ALA A 20 -17.33 2.66 4.51
C ALA A 20 -16.06 2.52 5.34
N LEU A 21 -15.96 1.44 6.13
CA LEU A 21 -14.78 1.16 6.94
C LEU A 21 -13.57 0.80 6.08
N GLN A 22 -13.75 0.01 5.02
CA GLN A 22 -12.69 -0.32 4.07
C GLN A 22 -12.17 0.92 3.35
N GLU A 23 -13.06 1.80 2.92
CA GLU A 23 -12.70 3.07 2.28
C GLU A 23 -11.90 3.97 3.21
N LYS A 24 -12.31 4.03 4.48
CA LYS A 24 -11.59 4.80 5.49
C LYS A 24 -10.18 4.25 5.71
N ARG A 25 -10.05 2.94 5.84
CA ARG A 25 -8.76 2.27 6.01
C ARG A 25 -7.85 2.47 4.80
N ARG A 26 -8.42 2.38 3.61
CA ARG A 26 -7.69 2.63 2.38
C ARG A 26 -7.17 4.07 2.32
N ALA A 27 -8.00 5.04 2.68
CA ALA A 27 -7.59 6.45 2.72
C ALA A 27 -6.45 6.66 3.74
N GLU A 28 -6.53 6.03 4.91
CA GLU A 28 -5.47 6.06 5.90
C GLU A 28 -4.17 5.45 5.37
N ALA A 29 -4.27 4.29 4.69
CA ALA A 29 -3.13 3.62 4.11
C ALA A 29 -2.46 4.45 3.02
N LEU A 30 -3.24 5.13 2.18
CA LEU A 30 -2.70 6.02 1.14
C LEU A 30 -1.93 7.18 1.77
N LYS A 31 -2.44 7.74 2.86
CA LYS A 31 -1.76 8.81 3.59
C LYS A 31 -0.47 8.31 4.24
N ILE A 32 -0.52 7.13 4.85
CA ILE A 32 0.68 6.49 5.42
C ILE A 32 1.71 6.26 4.33
N ALA A 33 1.30 5.77 3.16
CA ALA A 33 2.21 5.50 2.05
C ALA A 33 2.99 6.75 1.63
N GLU A 34 2.38 7.93 1.66
CA GLU A 34 3.08 9.20 1.39
C GLU A 34 4.21 9.45 2.40
N GLY A 35 3.95 9.17 3.67
CA GLY A 35 4.97 9.29 4.71
C GLY A 35 6.09 8.27 4.55
N LEU A 36 5.76 7.04 4.14
CA LEU A 36 6.75 6.01 3.86
C LEU A 36 7.64 6.39 2.68
N ARG A 37 7.04 6.98 1.63
CA ARG A 37 7.80 7.53 0.51
C ARG A 37 8.83 8.56 0.99
N ASP A 38 8.41 9.49 1.83
CA ASP A 38 9.30 10.54 2.34
C ASP A 38 10.48 9.96 3.10
N ILE A 39 10.24 8.94 3.92
CA ILE A 39 11.31 8.23 4.63
C ILE A 39 12.28 7.58 3.66
N LEU A 40 11.76 6.86 2.66
CA LEU A 40 12.59 6.16 1.68
C LEU A 40 13.45 7.13 0.87
N VAL A 41 12.89 8.26 0.48
CA VAL A 41 13.61 9.28 -0.28
C VAL A 41 14.64 10.01 0.59
N GLN A 42 14.24 10.45 1.76
CA GLN A 42 15.09 11.29 2.61
C GLN A 42 16.16 10.51 3.37
N GLU A 43 15.80 9.36 3.94
CA GLU A 43 16.70 8.58 4.78
C GLU A 43 17.49 7.52 4.01
N PHE A 44 16.91 6.96 2.94
CA PHE A 44 17.52 5.86 2.19
C PHE A 44 17.95 6.23 0.77
N LYS A 45 17.64 7.46 0.35
CA LYS A 45 18.12 8.01 -0.93
C LYS A 45 17.74 7.16 -2.15
N VAL A 46 16.55 6.57 -2.12
CA VAL A 46 16.05 5.81 -3.25
C VAL A 46 15.73 6.74 -4.42
N SER A 47 15.78 6.22 -5.64
CA SER A 47 15.52 6.99 -6.86
C SER A 47 14.07 6.89 -7.32
N ARG A 48 13.33 5.89 -6.88
CA ARG A 48 11.95 5.67 -7.31
C ARG A 48 11.15 4.94 -6.24
N VAL A 49 9.90 5.35 -6.06
CA VAL A 49 8.96 4.70 -5.13
C VAL A 49 7.63 4.50 -5.86
N ILE A 50 7.18 3.27 -5.93
CA ILE A 50 5.91 2.92 -6.57
C ILE A 50 5.00 2.23 -5.56
N LEU A 51 3.77 2.73 -5.43
CA LEU A 51 2.71 2.11 -4.65
C LEU A 51 1.91 1.19 -5.57
N PHE A 52 1.70 -0.05 -5.17
CA PHE A 52 0.96 -1.01 -5.97
C PHE A 52 0.14 -1.94 -5.10
N GLY A 53 -0.57 -2.88 -5.72
CA GLY A 53 -1.32 -3.90 -5.00
C GLY A 53 -2.70 -3.47 -4.53
N SER A 54 -3.16 -4.11 -3.46
CA SER A 54 -4.56 -4.01 -3.01
C SER A 54 -4.98 -2.61 -2.56
N VAL A 55 -4.05 -1.78 -2.09
CA VAL A 55 -4.35 -0.41 -1.66
C VAL A 55 -4.88 0.46 -2.81
N LEU A 56 -4.57 0.10 -4.05
CA LEU A 56 -5.06 0.81 -5.24
C LEU A 56 -6.44 0.35 -5.69
N LYS A 57 -6.92 -0.77 -5.17
CA LYS A 57 -8.24 -1.31 -5.52
C LYS A 57 -9.32 -0.58 -4.75
N LYS A 58 -10.47 -0.35 -5.38
CA LYS A 58 -11.61 0.33 -4.76
C LYS A 58 -12.18 -0.41 -3.55
N HIS A 59 -12.06 -1.73 -3.54
CA HIS A 59 -12.66 -2.58 -2.51
C HIS A 59 -11.66 -3.62 -2.03
N GLY A 60 -11.87 -4.10 -0.81
CA GLY A 60 -11.10 -5.22 -0.27
C GLY A 60 -9.89 -4.84 0.55
N PHE A 61 -9.60 -3.55 0.75
CA PHE A 61 -8.52 -3.15 1.65
C PHE A 61 -9.01 -3.17 3.10
N ASP A 62 -8.40 -4.00 3.93
CA ASP A 62 -8.74 -4.15 5.35
C ASP A 62 -7.47 -4.11 6.21
N MET A 63 -7.62 -4.41 7.52
CA MET A 63 -6.50 -4.36 8.46
C MET A 63 -5.43 -5.42 8.21
N ASP A 64 -5.78 -6.50 7.53
CA ASP A 64 -4.85 -7.57 7.19
C ASP A 64 -4.18 -7.34 5.82
N SER A 65 -4.61 -6.30 5.10
CA SER A 65 -4.02 -5.96 3.80
C SER A 65 -2.69 -5.26 3.99
N ASP A 66 -1.73 -5.55 3.10
CA ASP A 66 -0.41 -4.96 3.12
C ASP A 66 -0.37 -3.68 2.28
N ILE A 67 0.49 -2.75 2.68
CA ILE A 67 0.88 -1.64 1.81
C ILE A 67 2.07 -2.13 0.99
N ASP A 68 1.85 -2.35 -0.31
CA ASP A 68 2.89 -2.83 -1.21
C ASP A 68 3.64 -1.66 -1.83
N ILE A 69 4.94 -1.59 -1.56
CA ILE A 69 5.81 -0.53 -2.07
C ILE A 69 7.00 -1.14 -2.79
N ALA A 70 7.26 -0.69 -4.01
CA ALA A 70 8.45 -1.04 -4.76
C ALA A 70 9.39 0.15 -4.79
N VAL A 71 10.68 -0.11 -4.65
CA VAL A 71 11.72 0.91 -4.66
C VAL A 71 12.82 0.55 -5.65
N GLU A 72 13.41 1.59 -6.23
CA GLU A 72 14.60 1.49 -7.06
C GLU A 72 15.71 2.30 -6.41
N GLY A 73 16.91 1.74 -6.36
CA GLY A 73 18.06 2.43 -5.81
C GLY A 73 18.27 2.28 -4.31
N LEU A 74 17.60 1.32 -3.68
CA LEU A 74 17.85 1.00 -2.27
C LEU A 74 19.09 0.12 -2.16
N ALA A 75 20.08 0.56 -1.37
CA ALA A 75 21.27 -0.24 -1.14
C ALA A 75 20.89 -1.57 -0.46
N LYS A 76 21.40 -2.69 -0.98
CA LYS A 76 21.11 -4.03 -0.46
C LYS A 76 21.38 -4.15 1.05
N LYS A 77 22.47 -3.57 1.52
CA LYS A 77 22.84 -3.57 2.95
C LYS A 77 21.84 -2.82 3.82
N SER A 78 21.05 -1.94 3.24
CA SER A 78 20.07 -1.12 3.97
C SER A 78 18.66 -1.71 3.96
N TYR A 79 18.45 -2.83 3.28
CA TYR A 79 17.09 -3.38 3.07
C TYR A 79 16.36 -3.64 4.39
N PHE A 80 16.96 -4.41 5.30
CA PHE A 80 16.30 -4.76 6.56
C PHE A 80 16.10 -3.55 7.47
N LYS A 81 17.02 -2.60 7.44
CA LYS A 81 16.89 -1.34 8.16
C LYS A 81 15.73 -0.51 7.62
N ALA A 82 15.58 -0.48 6.31
CA ALA A 82 14.47 0.23 5.67
C ALA A 82 13.14 -0.42 6.03
N VAL A 83 13.02 -1.76 5.94
CA VAL A 83 11.80 -2.47 6.32
C VAL A 83 11.41 -2.16 7.75
N ALA A 84 12.35 -2.27 8.69
CA ALA A 84 12.10 -1.99 10.10
C ALA A 84 11.64 -0.54 10.30
N ARG A 85 12.27 0.40 9.62
CA ARG A 85 11.93 1.83 9.71
C ARG A 85 10.50 2.10 9.23
N LEU A 86 10.10 1.49 8.11
CA LEU A 86 8.77 1.66 7.56
C LEU A 86 7.71 1.01 8.46
N MET A 87 8.00 -0.16 9.00
CA MET A 87 7.08 -0.85 9.91
C MET A 87 6.79 -0.05 11.18
N MET A 88 7.77 0.68 11.68
CA MET A 88 7.57 1.56 12.84
C MET A 88 6.63 2.73 12.54
N GLN A 89 6.51 3.12 11.28
CA GLN A 89 5.74 4.28 10.87
C GLN A 89 4.32 3.93 10.42
N SER A 90 4.01 2.64 10.28
CA SER A 90 2.75 2.18 9.71
C SER A 90 1.99 1.27 10.67
N GLN A 91 0.68 1.49 10.79
CA GLN A 91 -0.21 0.55 11.50
C GLN A 91 -0.63 -0.63 10.62
N PHE A 92 -0.37 -0.54 9.30
CA PHE A 92 -0.60 -1.64 8.37
C PHE A 92 0.70 -2.35 8.07
N PRO A 93 0.67 -3.66 7.78
CA PRO A 93 1.87 -4.34 7.30
C PRO A 93 2.41 -3.67 6.04
N VAL A 94 3.72 -3.62 5.91
CA VAL A 94 4.38 -3.04 4.74
C VAL A 94 5.21 -4.10 4.05
N ASP A 95 4.98 -4.27 2.75
CA ASP A 95 5.76 -5.19 1.91
C ASP A 95 6.64 -4.35 0.98
N LEU A 96 7.93 -4.29 1.30
CA LEU A 96 8.90 -3.50 0.54
C LEU A 96 9.67 -4.40 -0.43
N LYS A 97 9.56 -4.10 -1.72
CA LYS A 97 10.20 -4.86 -2.78
C LYS A 97 11.21 -4.03 -3.56
N PRO A 98 12.49 -4.46 -3.59
CA PRO A 98 13.47 -3.83 -4.47
C PRO A 98 13.15 -4.18 -5.93
N MET A 99 13.03 -3.17 -6.79
CA MET A 99 12.67 -3.39 -8.20
C MET A 99 13.75 -4.16 -8.97
N GLU A 100 15.00 -4.10 -8.51
CA GLU A 100 16.12 -4.79 -9.14
C GLU A 100 16.11 -6.30 -8.88
N ASP A 101 15.30 -6.78 -7.93
CA ASP A 101 15.33 -8.16 -7.47
C ASP A 101 13.93 -8.74 -7.30
N VAL A 102 13.07 -8.55 -8.30
CA VAL A 102 11.71 -9.10 -8.29
C VAL A 102 11.47 -10.00 -9.48
N ARG A 103 10.56 -10.96 -9.29
CA ARG A 103 10.11 -11.86 -10.36
C ARG A 103 9.30 -11.09 -11.39
N GLU A 104 9.24 -11.63 -12.60
CA GLU A 104 8.48 -11.05 -13.71
C GLU A 104 7.01 -10.79 -13.34
N SER A 105 6.38 -11.74 -12.65
CA SER A 105 4.98 -11.59 -12.21
C SER A 105 4.78 -10.40 -11.29
N VAL A 106 5.75 -10.12 -10.43
CA VAL A 106 5.71 -8.97 -9.52
C VAL A 106 5.98 -7.68 -10.31
N ARG A 107 6.91 -7.70 -11.27
CA ARG A 107 7.16 -6.54 -12.14
C ARG A 107 5.91 -6.09 -12.86
N LYS A 108 5.12 -7.04 -13.36
CA LYS A 108 3.85 -6.73 -14.03
C LYS A 108 2.86 -6.05 -13.11
N ARG A 109 2.82 -6.47 -11.84
CA ARG A 109 1.97 -5.82 -10.83
C ARG A 109 2.46 -4.41 -10.52
N ILE A 110 3.77 -4.23 -10.38
CA ILE A 110 4.39 -2.93 -10.12
C ILE A 110 4.12 -1.96 -11.28
N ALA A 111 4.15 -2.45 -12.51
CA ALA A 111 3.89 -1.64 -13.69
C ALA A 111 2.49 -1.02 -13.71
N LYS A 112 1.54 -1.63 -13.00
CA LYS A 112 0.17 -1.12 -12.84
C LYS A 112 0.02 -0.19 -11.65
N GLY A 113 1.10 0.05 -10.92
CA GLY A 113 1.10 0.88 -9.73
C GLY A 113 1.16 2.36 -10.03
N VAL A 114 1.24 3.14 -8.95
CA VAL A 114 1.32 4.61 -9.01
C VAL A 114 2.68 5.03 -8.49
N ALA A 115 3.40 5.83 -9.28
CA ALA A 115 4.67 6.39 -8.85
C ALA A 115 4.42 7.48 -7.82
N LEU A 116 4.91 7.27 -6.60
CA LEU A 116 4.87 8.28 -5.53
C LEU A 116 6.08 9.20 -5.59
N TYR A 117 7.17 8.73 -6.19
CA TYR A 117 8.39 9.49 -6.35
C TYR A 117 9.19 8.93 -7.53
N GLU A 118 9.71 9.82 -8.35
CA GLU A 118 10.66 9.49 -9.40
C GLU A 118 11.70 10.60 -9.42
N GLU A 119 12.96 10.22 -9.25
CA GLU A 119 14.06 11.16 -9.35
C GLU A 119 14.18 11.60 -10.81
N ARG A 120 14.20 12.91 -11.03
CA ARG A 120 14.39 13.44 -12.38
C ARG A 120 15.86 13.28 -12.76
N ALA A 121 16.09 12.69 -13.94
CA ALA A 121 17.43 12.68 -14.49
C ALA A 121 17.89 14.13 -14.63
N SER A 122 19.03 14.45 -14.01
CA SER A 122 19.64 15.75 -14.22
C SER A 122 20.11 15.83 -15.67
N SER A 123 19.49 16.70 -16.39
CA SER A 123 19.91 16.99 -17.77
C SER A 123 21.21 17.77 -17.76
#